data_b74bde6381b2b724f6075c7ac35be36c
#
_entry.id   b74bde6381b2b724f6075c7ac35be36c
#
_cell.length_a   1.000
_cell.length_b   1.000
_cell.length_c   1.000
_cell.angle_alpha   90.00
_cell.angle_beta   90.00
_cell.angle_gamma   90.00
#
_symmetry.space_group_name_H-M   'P 1'
#
loop_
_entity.id
_entity.type
_entity.pdbx_description
1 polymer ?
#
loop_
_entity_poly.entity_id
_entity_poly.type
_entity_poly.pdbx_seq_one_letter_code
_entity_poly.pdbx_strand_id
1 'polypeptide(L)'
;MLYPENKKPALDESTFRNPPSEYRAAPFWAWNCELSEDQLLREIDQMKEMGMGGFHMHVRTGMSTTYLSDEFMHLIRACTDKAKQEKMLAYLYDEDRWPSGAAGGYVTKDEAYRARHLL
;
A
#
# COMPACT_ATOMS: atom_id res chain seq x y z
N MET A 1 13.37 11.11 -2.69
CA MET A 1 12.89 10.48 -3.94
C MET A 1 12.65 9.00 -3.61
N LEU A 2 11.44 8.50 -3.82
CA LEU A 2 11.05 7.14 -3.40
C LEU A 2 11.60 6.05 -4.32
N TYR A 3 11.94 6.39 -5.56
CA TYR A 3 12.52 5.49 -6.57
C TYR A 3 13.39 6.29 -7.54
N PRO A 4 14.37 5.66 -8.21
CA PRO A 4 15.19 6.35 -9.20
C PRO A 4 14.35 6.71 -10.43
N GLU A 5 14.27 7.99 -10.76
CA GLU A 5 13.62 8.43 -12.00
C GLU A 5 14.46 8.02 -13.22
N ASN A 6 13.77 7.53 -14.25
CA ASN A 6 14.39 7.36 -15.54
C ASN A 6 14.61 8.76 -16.18
N LYS A 7 15.87 9.17 -16.27
CA LYS A 7 16.26 10.46 -16.87
C LYS A 7 16.58 10.36 -18.37
N LYS A 8 16.37 9.20 -18.98
CA LYS A 8 16.59 9.03 -20.41
C LYS A 8 15.53 9.79 -21.21
N PRO A 9 15.90 10.48 -22.31
CA PRO A 9 14.96 11.26 -23.11
C PRO A 9 13.96 10.39 -23.90
N ALA A 10 14.25 9.09 -24.03
CA ALA A 10 13.41 8.12 -24.71
C ALA A 10 13.52 6.75 -24.04
N LEU A 11 12.47 5.95 -24.18
CA LEU A 11 12.49 4.56 -23.78
C LEU A 11 13.41 3.75 -24.73
N ASP A 12 14.37 3.06 -24.15
CA ASP A 12 15.22 2.14 -24.92
C ASP A 12 14.61 0.72 -24.99
N GLU A 13 15.04 -0.05 -25.99
CA GLU A 13 14.51 -1.40 -26.21
C GLU A 13 14.72 -2.33 -25.01
N SER A 14 15.83 -2.23 -24.30
CA SER A 14 16.11 -3.06 -23.13
C SER A 14 15.14 -2.79 -21.99
N THR A 15 14.82 -1.52 -21.72
CA THR A 15 13.81 -1.12 -20.74
C THR A 15 12.41 -1.53 -21.17
N PHE A 16 12.10 -1.47 -22.47
CA PHE A 16 10.82 -1.94 -22.99
C PHE A 16 10.65 -3.46 -22.81
N ARG A 17 11.69 -4.24 -23.11
CA ARG A 17 11.66 -5.72 -22.98
C ARG A 17 11.66 -6.19 -21.52
N ASN A 18 12.33 -5.47 -20.64
CA ASN A 18 12.43 -5.80 -19.23
C ASN A 18 12.27 -4.54 -18.37
N PRO A 19 11.03 -4.04 -18.23
CA PRO A 19 10.75 -2.82 -17.48
C PRO A 19 11.06 -2.99 -16.00
N PRO A 20 11.71 -2.01 -15.36
CA PRO A 20 11.84 -1.97 -13.90
C PRO A 20 10.48 -1.68 -13.23
N SER A 21 10.45 -1.76 -11.90
CA SER A 21 9.23 -1.73 -11.10
C SER A 21 8.34 -0.51 -11.35
N GLU A 22 8.93 0.66 -11.59
CA GLU A 22 8.19 1.89 -11.85
C GLU A 22 7.35 1.89 -13.15
N TYR A 23 7.62 0.95 -14.06
CA TYR A 23 6.85 0.77 -15.31
C TYR A 23 5.90 -0.44 -15.27
N ARG A 24 5.80 -1.11 -14.14
CA ARG A 24 4.94 -2.27 -13.95
C ARG A 24 3.72 -1.90 -13.13
N ALA A 25 2.65 -2.67 -13.25
CA ALA A 25 1.44 -2.45 -12.48
C ALA A 25 1.68 -2.57 -10.96
N ALA A 26 0.97 -1.73 -10.20
CA ALA A 26 0.91 -1.80 -8.75
C ALA A 26 -0.57 -1.86 -8.33
N PRO A 27 -1.12 -3.05 -8.06
CA PRO A 27 -2.52 -3.22 -7.75
C PRO A 27 -2.90 -2.63 -6.39
N PHE A 28 -4.17 -2.27 -6.25
CA PHE A 28 -4.79 -2.10 -4.95
C PHE A 28 -4.87 -3.45 -4.25
N TRP A 29 -4.17 -3.58 -3.15
CA TRP A 29 -4.15 -4.80 -2.35
C TRP A 29 -5.08 -4.63 -1.15
N ALA A 30 -6.28 -5.17 -1.28
CA ALA A 30 -7.34 -4.99 -0.30
C ALA A 30 -7.09 -5.82 0.96
N TRP A 31 -6.79 -5.18 2.08
CA TRP A 31 -6.69 -5.79 3.40
C TRP A 31 -8.09 -5.81 4.04
N ASN A 32 -8.80 -6.91 3.87
CA ASN A 32 -10.21 -7.08 4.23
C ASN A 32 -10.50 -8.31 5.09
N CYS A 33 -9.49 -8.83 5.78
CA CYS A 33 -9.60 -9.96 6.70
C CYS A 33 -8.69 -9.74 7.92
N GLU A 34 -8.55 -10.75 8.78
CA GLU A 34 -7.47 -10.80 9.74
C GLU A 34 -6.13 -10.91 8.98
N LEU A 35 -5.20 -10.04 9.34
CA LEU A 35 -3.90 -9.97 8.67
C LEU A 35 -2.92 -10.95 9.33
N SER A 36 -2.17 -11.66 8.52
CA SER A 36 -1.08 -12.55 8.95
C SER A 36 0.18 -12.19 8.18
N GLU A 37 1.28 -11.96 8.89
CA GLU A 37 2.56 -11.62 8.27
C GLU A 37 2.98 -12.63 7.22
N ASP A 38 2.96 -13.93 7.57
CA ASP A 38 3.34 -15.00 6.65
C ASP A 38 2.50 -15.02 5.36
N GLN A 39 1.19 -14.74 5.47
CA GLN A 39 0.32 -14.66 4.32
C GLN A 39 0.63 -13.44 3.47
N LEU A 40 0.79 -12.27 4.08
CA LEU A 40 1.11 -11.03 3.39
C LEU A 40 2.43 -11.15 2.61
N LEU A 41 3.47 -11.72 3.23
CA LEU A 41 4.76 -11.90 2.57
C LEU A 41 4.68 -12.88 1.39
N ARG A 42 3.92 -13.98 1.51
CA ARG A 42 3.66 -14.90 0.38
C ARG A 42 2.89 -14.23 -0.76
N GLU A 43 1.91 -13.39 -0.44
CA GLU A 43 1.14 -12.66 -1.46
C GLU A 43 2.02 -11.65 -2.21
N ILE A 44 3.01 -11.03 -1.55
CA ILE A 44 4.01 -10.19 -2.23
C ILE A 44 4.86 -11.02 -3.20
N ASP A 45 5.31 -12.21 -2.80
CA ASP A 45 6.04 -13.10 -3.70
C ASP A 45 5.19 -13.47 -4.93
N GLN A 46 3.91 -13.78 -4.74
CA GLN A 46 2.98 -14.07 -5.84
C GLN A 46 2.79 -12.85 -6.77
N MET A 47 2.62 -11.65 -6.21
CA MET A 47 2.52 -10.42 -7.01
C MET A 47 3.78 -10.20 -7.85
N LYS A 48 4.96 -10.47 -7.28
CA LYS A 48 6.22 -10.41 -8.02
C LYS A 48 6.29 -11.43 -9.15
N GLU A 49 5.91 -12.69 -8.89
CA GLU A 49 5.86 -13.75 -9.91
C GLU A 49 4.91 -13.41 -11.06
N MET A 50 3.80 -12.73 -10.76
CA MET A 50 2.87 -12.21 -11.78
C MET A 50 3.43 -11.00 -12.55
N GLY A 51 4.62 -10.53 -12.23
CA GLY A 51 5.26 -9.41 -12.91
C GLY A 51 4.83 -8.03 -12.42
N MET A 52 4.20 -7.91 -11.26
CA MET A 52 3.86 -6.63 -10.65
C MET A 52 5.12 -5.89 -10.20
N GLY A 53 5.10 -4.55 -10.31
CA GLY A 53 6.19 -3.68 -9.88
C GLY A 53 6.03 -3.17 -8.46
N GLY A 54 4.86 -3.32 -7.88
CA GLY A 54 4.54 -2.82 -6.54
C GLY A 54 3.15 -3.19 -6.11
N PHE A 55 2.69 -2.59 -5.02
CA PHE A 55 1.35 -2.80 -4.47
C PHE A 55 0.94 -1.63 -3.59
N HIS A 56 -0.37 -1.41 -3.45
CA HIS A 56 -0.95 -0.44 -2.52
C HIS A 56 -1.60 -1.20 -1.36
N MET A 57 -1.03 -1.11 -0.16
CA MET A 57 -1.63 -1.65 1.07
C MET A 57 -2.85 -0.80 1.42
N HIS A 58 -4.03 -1.37 1.22
CA HIS A 58 -5.29 -0.66 1.32
C HIS A 58 -6.25 -1.32 2.30
N VAL A 59 -6.50 -0.65 3.42
CA VAL A 59 -7.47 -1.11 4.42
C VAL A 59 -8.88 -1.08 3.85
N ARG A 60 -9.59 -2.20 3.95
CA ARG A 60 -10.98 -2.34 3.48
C ARG A 60 -11.89 -2.88 4.56
N THR A 61 -13.19 -2.76 4.32
CA THR A 61 -14.21 -3.35 5.18
C THR A 61 -13.97 -4.85 5.33
N GLY A 62 -13.95 -5.32 6.56
CA GLY A 62 -13.64 -6.73 6.90
C GLY A 62 -12.29 -6.93 7.58
N MET A 63 -11.37 -5.94 7.51
CA MET A 63 -10.12 -6.03 8.27
C MET A 63 -10.42 -6.05 9.77
N SER A 64 -9.96 -7.07 10.48
CA SER A 64 -10.10 -7.23 11.93
C SER A 64 -8.90 -6.74 12.72
N THR A 65 -7.71 -6.68 12.10
CA THR A 65 -6.53 -6.03 12.70
C THR A 65 -6.81 -4.56 12.95
N THR A 66 -6.58 -4.10 14.18
CA THR A 66 -6.88 -2.72 14.55
C THR A 66 -6.05 -1.71 13.77
N TYR A 67 -6.72 -0.80 13.05
CA TYR A 67 -6.07 0.24 12.26
C TYR A 67 -5.15 1.11 13.12
N LEU A 68 -3.95 1.39 12.64
CA LEU A 68 -2.88 2.15 13.32
C LEU A 68 -2.41 1.56 14.66
N SER A 69 -2.76 0.30 14.98
CA SER A 69 -2.16 -0.40 16.13
C SER A 69 -0.69 -0.73 15.88
N ASP A 70 0.04 -1.07 16.94
CA ASP A 70 1.43 -1.53 16.83
C ASP A 70 1.56 -2.75 15.92
N GLU A 71 0.59 -3.68 16.00
CA GLU A 71 0.51 -4.83 15.11
C GLU A 71 0.33 -4.42 13.65
N PHE A 72 -0.62 -3.53 13.36
CA PHE A 72 -0.83 -3.00 12.01
C PHE A 72 0.45 -2.35 11.47
N MET A 73 1.11 -1.52 12.27
CA MET A 73 2.35 -0.84 11.88
C MET A 73 3.53 -1.80 11.73
N HIS A 74 3.54 -2.91 12.47
CA HIS A 74 4.50 -3.99 12.28
C HIS A 74 4.31 -4.65 10.90
N LEU A 75 3.09 -5.00 10.54
CA LEU A 75 2.76 -5.60 9.24
C LEU A 75 3.09 -4.68 8.05
N ILE A 76 2.78 -3.37 8.16
CA ILE A 76 3.21 -2.37 7.17
C ILE A 76 4.72 -2.39 6.99
N ARG A 77 5.46 -2.47 8.09
CA ARG A 77 6.92 -2.48 8.07
C ARG A 77 7.47 -3.75 7.42
N ALA A 78 6.94 -4.92 7.80
CA ALA A 78 7.30 -6.20 7.21
C ALA A 78 7.07 -6.21 5.69
N CYS A 79 5.91 -5.75 5.22
CA CYS A 79 5.60 -5.63 3.79
C CYS A 79 6.54 -4.66 3.06
N THR A 80 6.85 -3.53 3.68
CA THR A 80 7.75 -2.53 3.10
C THR A 80 9.19 -3.06 2.98
N ASP A 81 9.67 -3.76 4.01
CA ASP A 81 11.01 -4.37 4.00
C ASP A 81 11.09 -5.50 2.96
N LYS A 82 10.06 -6.34 2.84
CA LYS A 82 9.96 -7.35 1.79
C LYS A 82 9.96 -6.70 0.40
N ALA A 83 9.15 -5.67 0.18
CA ALA A 83 9.14 -4.94 -1.09
C ALA A 83 10.53 -4.40 -1.47
N LYS A 84 11.25 -3.84 -0.51
CA LYS A 84 12.62 -3.35 -0.70
C LYS A 84 13.58 -4.48 -1.11
N GLN A 85 13.51 -5.63 -0.47
CA GLN A 85 14.32 -6.81 -0.81
C GLN A 85 14.03 -7.29 -2.24
N GLU A 86 12.77 -7.28 -2.63
CA GLU A 86 12.29 -7.73 -3.93
C GLU A 86 12.37 -6.65 -5.04
N LYS A 87 12.86 -5.45 -4.70
CA LYS A 87 12.93 -4.28 -5.60
C LYS A 87 11.55 -3.88 -6.14
N MET A 88 10.52 -4.03 -5.33
CA MET A 88 9.14 -3.61 -5.61
C MET A 88 8.85 -2.26 -4.95
N LEU A 89 7.81 -1.58 -5.43
CA LEU A 89 7.31 -0.34 -4.85
C LEU A 89 6.18 -0.64 -3.86
N ALA A 90 6.28 -0.14 -2.64
CA ALA A 90 5.24 -0.25 -1.64
C ALA A 90 4.58 1.11 -1.42
N TYR A 91 3.28 1.16 -1.54
CA TYR A 91 2.46 2.33 -1.27
C TYR A 91 1.52 2.05 -0.11
N LEU A 92 1.39 2.99 0.79
CA LEU A 92 0.40 2.95 1.86
C LEU A 92 -0.75 3.89 1.50
N TYR A 93 -1.95 3.34 1.53
CA TYR A 93 -3.17 4.12 1.41
C TYR A 93 -3.53 4.68 2.80
N ASP A 94 -3.76 5.97 2.90
CA ASP A 94 -3.86 6.71 4.17
C ASP A 94 -5.25 6.70 4.82
N GLU A 95 -6.16 5.82 4.36
CA GLU A 95 -7.53 5.73 4.84
C GLU A 95 -7.82 4.42 5.59
N ASP A 96 -8.66 4.51 6.62
CA ASP A 96 -9.34 3.35 7.19
C ASP A 96 -10.68 3.16 6.49
N ARG A 97 -10.77 2.19 5.56
CA ARG A 97 -12.03 1.81 4.87
C ARG A 97 -12.63 2.97 4.06
N TRP A 98 -12.03 3.25 2.93
CA TRP A 98 -12.52 4.30 2.04
C TRP A 98 -14.06 4.22 1.77
N PRO A 99 -14.79 5.35 1.74
CA PRO A 99 -14.33 6.71 2.02
C PRO A 99 -14.44 7.03 3.53
N SER A 100 -13.38 7.47 4.15
CA SER A 100 -13.44 7.83 5.57
C SER A 100 -13.06 9.30 5.83
N GLY A 101 -11.87 9.72 5.45
CA GLY A 101 -11.33 11.02 5.80
C GLY A 101 -11.19 11.23 7.32
N ALA A 102 -11.40 10.18 8.11
CA ALA A 102 -11.47 10.21 9.56
C ALA A 102 -10.30 9.49 10.25
N ALA A 103 -9.42 8.85 9.48
CA ALA A 103 -8.30 8.05 9.98
C ALA A 103 -8.73 7.06 11.09
N GLY A 104 -9.72 6.19 10.78
CA GLY A 104 -10.27 5.25 11.75
C GLY A 104 -11.01 5.89 12.91
N GLY A 105 -11.45 7.14 12.76
CA GLY A 105 -12.12 7.92 13.78
C GLY A 105 -11.18 8.70 14.70
N TYR A 106 -9.86 8.55 14.55
CA TYR A 106 -8.90 9.26 15.41
C TYR A 106 -8.99 10.79 15.24
N VAL A 107 -9.15 11.27 14.00
CA VAL A 107 -9.30 12.71 13.73
C VAL A 107 -10.64 13.22 14.23
N THR A 108 -11.74 12.52 13.92
CA THR A 108 -13.10 12.96 14.27
C THR A 108 -13.50 12.67 15.73
N LYS A 109 -12.63 12.04 16.51
CA LYS A 109 -12.79 11.89 17.96
C LYS A 109 -12.88 13.25 18.63
N ASP A 110 -12.09 14.22 18.19
CA ASP A 110 -12.20 15.61 18.60
C ASP A 110 -13.29 16.30 17.77
N GLU A 111 -14.27 16.90 18.47
CA GLU A 111 -15.41 17.58 17.85
C GLU A 111 -15.01 18.80 17.00
N ALA A 112 -13.84 19.40 17.26
CA ALA A 112 -13.32 20.53 16.50
C ALA A 112 -13.03 20.16 15.04
N TYR A 113 -12.74 18.88 14.76
CA TYR A 113 -12.40 18.37 13.42
C TYR A 113 -13.58 17.69 12.70
N ARG A 114 -14.79 17.74 13.28
CA ARG A 114 -15.97 17.17 12.63
C ARG A 114 -16.57 18.14 11.62
N ALA A 115 -16.96 17.62 10.47
CA ALA A 115 -17.77 18.38 9.51
C ALA A 115 -19.10 18.80 10.16
N ARG A 116 -19.49 20.05 9.99
CA ARG A 116 -20.75 20.61 10.49
C ARG A 116 -21.63 20.96 9.30
N HIS A 117 -22.90 20.59 9.38
CA HIS A 117 -23.92 20.93 8.41
C HIS A 117 -24.99 21.78 9.11
N LEU A 118 -25.47 22.83 8.42
CA LEU A 118 -26.71 23.50 8.76
C LEU A 118 -27.86 22.67 8.20
N LEU A 119 -28.81 22.30 9.07
CA LEU A 119 -30.04 21.62 8.70
C LEU A 119 -31.15 22.63 8.51
#